data_8942c9bb676c43a7b15b6142e34d27ac
#
_entry.id   8942c9bb676c43a7b15b6142e34d27ac
#
_cell.length_a   1.000
_cell.length_b   1.000
_cell.length_c   1.000
_cell.angle_alpha   90.00
_cell.angle_beta   90.00
_cell.angle_gamma   90.00
#
_symmetry.space_group_name_H-M   'P 1'
#
loop_
_entity.id
_entity.type
_entity.pdbx_description
1 polymer ?
#
loop_
_entity_poly.entity_id
_entity_poly.type
_entity_poly.pdbx_seq_one_letter_code
_entity_poly.pdbx_strand_id
1 'polypeptide(L)'
;MLTVDQIVVSYGEAVAIKGVSFTIDDGAIITMVGANGAGKTTLVNTIAGILPVRSGRITFDGITLTAQPPHLFSEAGVAIVPEGRRLFTALTVLENLKMGAFPRHARAEHGRTLDWVYQIFPRLRERHNQLAGTLSGGEQQMLAIGRALMAKPRLLLLDEPSLGLAPILTTHIFEVIQTVNRETGISVLLVEQNAVKALKLAHYGYVISDGRIINAGTPDDLLADDGVRRAYLGV
;
A
#
# COMPACT_ATOMS: atom_id res chain seq x y z
N MET A 1 10.07 10.17 5.26
CA MET A 1 10.87 9.00 4.85
C MET A 1 10.67 7.81 5.80
N LEU A 2 10.51 6.58 5.28
CA LEU A 2 10.42 5.36 6.07
C LEU A 2 11.78 4.65 6.09
N THR A 3 12.21 4.19 7.27
CA THR A 3 13.34 3.28 7.44
C THR A 3 12.86 2.04 8.18
N VAL A 4 13.06 0.88 7.59
CA VAL A 4 12.86 -0.43 8.18
C VAL A 4 14.23 -1.04 8.39
N ASP A 5 14.56 -1.41 9.63
CA ASP A 5 15.88 -1.89 10.02
C ASP A 5 15.79 -3.23 10.75
N GLN A 6 16.32 -4.27 10.12
CA GLN A 6 16.49 -5.65 10.62
C GLN A 6 15.23 -6.21 11.30
N ILE A 7 14.03 -5.94 10.74
CA ILE A 7 12.80 -6.41 11.35
C ILE A 7 12.64 -7.93 11.23
N VAL A 8 12.21 -8.53 12.33
CA VAL A 8 11.78 -9.93 12.39
C VAL A 8 10.33 -9.97 12.84
N VAL A 9 9.48 -10.70 12.12
CA VAL A 9 8.06 -10.85 12.42
C VAL A 9 7.69 -12.33 12.44
N SER A 10 6.90 -12.75 13.41
CA SER A 10 6.50 -14.16 13.58
C SER A 10 5.01 -14.29 13.86
N TYR A 11 4.42 -15.38 13.41
CA TYR A 11 3.10 -15.89 13.82
C TYR A 11 3.32 -17.08 14.75
N GLY A 12 3.25 -16.86 16.06
CA GLY A 12 3.68 -17.83 17.04
C GLY A 12 5.16 -18.19 16.83
N GLU A 13 5.48 -19.47 16.62
CA GLU A 13 6.84 -19.95 16.37
C GLU A 13 7.30 -19.78 14.91
N ALA A 14 6.37 -19.56 13.96
CA ALA A 14 6.69 -19.44 12.55
C ALA A 14 7.21 -18.03 12.23
N VAL A 15 8.49 -17.91 11.85
CA VAL A 15 9.12 -16.66 11.45
C VAL A 15 8.77 -16.35 9.99
N ALA A 16 7.97 -15.31 9.77
CA ALA A 16 7.52 -14.88 8.45
C ALA A 16 8.45 -13.84 7.81
N ILE A 17 9.04 -12.93 8.60
CA ILE A 17 10.01 -11.93 8.14
C ILE A 17 11.30 -12.14 8.92
N LYS A 18 12.43 -12.23 8.20
CA LYS A 18 13.70 -12.75 8.70
C LYS A 18 14.83 -11.72 8.57
N GLY A 19 14.74 -10.59 9.29
CA GLY A 19 15.77 -9.54 9.29
C GLY A 19 15.75 -8.68 8.02
N VAL A 20 14.58 -8.16 7.67
CA VAL A 20 14.39 -7.29 6.49
C VAL A 20 14.78 -5.86 6.82
N SER A 21 15.57 -5.24 5.93
CA SER A 21 15.92 -3.83 5.98
C SER A 21 15.70 -3.17 4.62
N PHE A 22 15.07 -2.00 4.59
CA PHE A 22 14.90 -1.17 3.40
C PHE A 22 14.45 0.24 3.76
N THR A 23 14.47 1.14 2.78
CA THR A 23 14.03 2.54 2.93
C THR A 23 13.02 2.91 1.86
N ILE A 24 12.18 3.90 2.19
CA ILE A 24 11.31 4.59 1.23
C ILE A 24 11.59 6.08 1.38
N ASP A 25 12.10 6.70 0.33
CA ASP A 25 12.34 8.14 0.30
C ASP A 25 11.05 8.93 0.14
N ASP A 26 11.07 10.19 0.54
CA ASP A 26 9.91 11.07 0.39
C ASP A 26 9.53 11.21 -1.09
N GLY A 27 8.24 11.05 -1.38
CA GLY A 27 7.69 11.12 -2.72
C GLY A 27 8.05 9.94 -3.63
N ALA A 28 8.74 8.91 -3.14
CA ALA A 28 9.09 7.76 -3.95
C ALA A 28 7.93 6.75 -4.06
N ILE A 29 7.78 6.15 -5.24
CA ILE A 29 7.02 4.91 -5.43
C ILE A 29 8.02 3.76 -5.37
N ILE A 30 7.91 2.93 -4.35
CA ILE A 30 8.70 1.73 -4.17
C ILE A 30 7.82 0.52 -4.39
N THR A 31 8.31 -0.47 -5.11
CA THR A 31 7.61 -1.74 -5.24
C THR A 31 8.34 -2.86 -4.50
N MET A 32 7.55 -3.78 -3.94
CA MET A 32 8.06 -5.04 -3.40
C MET A 32 7.38 -6.20 -4.12
N VAL A 33 8.18 -6.97 -4.82
CA VAL A 33 7.69 -8.11 -5.61
C VAL A 33 8.18 -9.42 -5.01
N GLY A 34 7.37 -10.46 -5.17
CA GLY A 34 7.70 -11.79 -4.64
C GLY A 34 6.55 -12.77 -4.83
N ALA A 35 6.83 -14.05 -4.75
CA ALA A 35 5.82 -15.11 -4.83
C ALA A 35 4.80 -15.04 -3.68
N ASN A 36 3.69 -15.76 -3.82
CA ASN A 36 2.72 -15.93 -2.73
C ASN A 36 3.41 -16.64 -1.56
N GLY A 37 3.15 -16.14 -0.34
CA GLY A 37 3.80 -16.64 0.86
C GLY A 37 5.22 -16.09 1.12
N ALA A 38 5.77 -15.23 0.27
CA ALA A 38 7.11 -14.65 0.46
C ALA A 38 7.23 -13.70 1.66
N GLY A 39 6.09 -13.29 2.26
CA GLY A 39 6.06 -12.38 3.40
C GLY A 39 5.58 -10.96 3.09
N LYS A 40 5.15 -10.67 1.85
CA LYS A 40 4.72 -9.34 1.38
C LYS A 40 3.63 -8.72 2.27
N THR A 41 2.48 -9.38 2.40
CA THR A 41 1.35 -8.93 3.23
C THR A 41 1.74 -8.80 4.70
N THR A 42 2.59 -9.72 5.22
CA THR A 42 3.12 -9.63 6.58
C THR A 42 3.91 -8.34 6.77
N LEU A 43 4.77 -8.00 5.81
CA LEU A 43 5.59 -6.79 5.87
C LEU A 43 4.73 -5.52 5.83
N VAL A 44 3.78 -5.45 4.90
CA VAL A 44 2.84 -4.32 4.78
C VAL A 44 2.05 -4.13 6.08
N ASN A 45 1.47 -5.20 6.63
CA ASN A 45 0.73 -5.15 7.88
C ASN A 45 1.60 -4.74 9.08
N THR A 46 2.88 -5.11 9.07
CA THR A 46 3.84 -4.71 10.10
C THR A 46 4.14 -3.20 10.01
N ILE A 47 4.36 -2.67 8.79
CA ILE A 47 4.61 -1.24 8.56
C ILE A 47 3.36 -0.41 8.88
N ALA A 48 2.17 -0.97 8.72
CA ALA A 48 0.90 -0.34 9.11
C ALA A 48 0.62 -0.43 10.63
N GLY A 49 1.48 -1.09 11.41
CA GLY A 49 1.30 -1.28 12.85
C GLY A 49 0.24 -2.32 13.23
N ILE A 50 -0.24 -3.12 12.28
CA ILE A 50 -1.24 -4.17 12.52
C ILE A 50 -0.59 -5.41 13.15
N LEU A 51 0.64 -5.73 12.72
CA LEU A 51 1.42 -6.84 13.26
C LEU A 51 2.61 -6.32 14.08
N PRO A 52 2.85 -6.86 15.27
CA PRO A 52 3.99 -6.46 16.09
C PRO A 52 5.31 -6.97 15.51
N VAL A 53 6.38 -6.22 15.72
CA VAL A 53 7.76 -6.61 15.41
C VAL A 53 8.31 -7.42 16.58
N ARG A 54 8.92 -8.58 16.31
CA ARG A 54 9.64 -9.37 17.32
C ARG A 54 11.01 -8.74 17.66
N SER A 55 11.70 -8.21 16.62
CA SER A 55 12.95 -7.48 16.77
C SER A 55 13.18 -6.56 15.57
N GLY A 56 14.09 -5.62 15.68
CA GLY A 56 14.37 -4.59 14.68
C GLY A 56 13.57 -3.30 14.94
N ARG A 57 13.61 -2.39 13.97
CA ARG A 57 13.04 -1.05 14.13
C ARG A 57 12.35 -0.56 12.87
N ILE A 58 11.24 0.15 13.06
CA ILE A 58 10.56 0.92 12.02
C ILE A 58 10.56 2.38 12.46
N THR A 59 11.10 3.25 11.62
CA THR A 59 11.16 4.70 11.86
C THR A 59 10.51 5.41 10.68
N PHE A 60 9.62 6.35 10.95
CA PHE A 60 8.96 7.19 9.96
C PHE A 60 9.14 8.65 10.35
N ASP A 61 9.78 9.44 9.46
CA ASP A 61 10.12 10.85 9.68
C ASP A 61 10.86 11.11 11.00
N GLY A 62 11.80 10.24 11.33
CA GLY A 62 12.57 10.34 12.59
C GLY A 62 11.81 9.82 13.82
N ILE A 63 10.54 9.48 13.71
CA ILE A 63 9.73 8.94 14.80
C ILE A 63 9.81 7.41 14.77
N THR A 64 10.24 6.80 15.86
CA THR A 64 10.19 5.34 16.00
C THR A 64 8.75 4.89 16.23
N LEU A 65 8.24 4.11 15.27
CA LEU A 65 6.89 3.54 15.30
C LEU A 65 6.85 2.13 15.91
N THR A 66 7.98 1.43 15.96
CA THR A 66 8.07 0.10 16.59
C THR A 66 7.51 0.12 18.00
N ALA A 67 6.66 -0.84 18.34
CA ALA A 67 5.97 -0.96 19.63
C ALA A 67 4.94 0.16 19.96
N GLN A 68 4.66 1.06 19.02
CA GLN A 68 3.55 2.00 19.16
C GLN A 68 2.20 1.36 18.85
N PRO A 69 1.11 1.81 19.48
CA PRO A 69 -0.21 1.30 19.13
C PRO A 69 -0.61 1.69 17.69
N PRO A 70 -1.42 0.86 17.00
CA PRO A 70 -1.72 1.01 15.57
C PRO A 70 -2.25 2.39 15.15
N HIS A 71 -3.05 3.04 16.01
CA HIS A 71 -3.61 4.36 15.69
C HIS A 71 -2.54 5.45 15.55
N LEU A 72 -1.37 5.32 16.19
CA LEU A 72 -0.27 6.29 16.05
C LEU A 72 0.43 6.17 14.68
N PHE A 73 0.41 5.02 14.02
CA PHE A 73 0.88 4.90 12.65
C PHE A 73 0.01 5.74 11.70
N SER A 74 -1.31 5.67 11.87
CA SER A 74 -2.25 6.48 11.09
C SER A 74 -2.11 7.99 11.41
N GLU A 75 -1.94 8.37 12.67
CA GLU A 75 -1.69 9.77 13.07
C GLU A 75 -0.34 10.28 12.54
N ALA A 76 0.67 9.42 12.39
CA ALA A 76 1.93 9.76 11.77
C ALA A 76 1.83 9.94 10.23
N GLY A 77 0.72 9.54 9.63
CA GLY A 77 0.48 9.69 8.19
C GLY A 77 0.70 8.41 7.37
N VAL A 78 0.66 7.24 8.00
CA VAL A 78 0.69 5.95 7.29
C VAL A 78 -0.74 5.47 7.06
N ALA A 79 -1.10 5.18 5.80
CA ALA A 79 -2.38 4.56 5.45
C ALA A 79 -2.16 3.29 4.65
N ILE A 80 -3.09 2.34 4.80
CA ILE A 80 -3.03 1.04 4.15
C ILE A 80 -4.30 0.75 3.36
N VAL A 81 -4.13 0.19 2.15
CA VAL A 81 -5.15 -0.54 1.41
C VAL A 81 -4.77 -2.01 1.47
N PRO A 82 -5.38 -2.79 2.36
CA PRO A 82 -5.05 -4.21 2.52
C PRO A 82 -5.60 -5.04 1.37
N GLU A 83 -5.04 -6.23 1.19
CA GLU A 83 -5.61 -7.26 0.33
C GLU A 83 -7.09 -7.52 0.67
N GLY A 84 -7.93 -7.73 -0.35
CA GLY A 84 -9.36 -7.96 -0.19
C GLY A 84 -10.16 -6.69 0.18
N ARG A 85 -9.56 -5.49 0.01
CA ARG A 85 -10.23 -4.16 0.09
C ARG A 85 -10.73 -3.78 1.48
N ARG A 86 -11.22 -4.72 2.28
CA ARG A 86 -11.72 -4.55 3.66
C ARG A 86 -12.69 -3.37 3.81
N LEU A 87 -13.67 -3.27 2.90
CA LEU A 87 -14.72 -2.24 2.96
C LEU A 87 -15.76 -2.56 4.03
N PHE A 88 -16.40 -1.52 4.53
CA PHE A 88 -17.62 -1.63 5.33
C PHE A 88 -18.82 -1.80 4.36
N THR A 89 -19.12 -3.04 4.01
CA THR A 89 -20.06 -3.40 2.93
C THR A 89 -21.48 -2.93 3.17
N ALA A 90 -21.90 -2.80 4.44
CA ALA A 90 -23.21 -2.29 4.86
C ALA A 90 -23.28 -0.74 4.93
N LEU A 91 -22.16 -0.06 4.76
CA LEU A 91 -22.11 1.40 4.68
C LEU A 91 -22.11 1.84 3.21
N THR A 92 -22.58 3.06 2.98
CA THR A 92 -22.52 3.72 1.66
C THR A 92 -21.08 4.04 1.26
N VAL A 93 -20.89 4.39 -0.01
CA VAL A 93 -19.61 4.93 -0.53
C VAL A 93 -19.17 6.14 0.29
N LEU A 94 -20.05 7.13 0.50
CA LEU A 94 -19.74 8.32 1.26
C LEU A 94 -19.34 8.02 2.71
N GLU A 95 -20.05 7.12 3.37
CA GLU A 95 -19.73 6.72 4.75
C GLU A 95 -18.38 6.00 4.82
N ASN A 96 -18.07 5.09 3.89
CA ASN A 96 -16.76 4.48 3.79
C ASN A 96 -15.64 5.52 3.64
N LEU A 97 -15.82 6.52 2.76
CA LEU A 97 -14.84 7.59 2.57
C LEU A 97 -14.67 8.41 3.86
N LYS A 98 -15.78 8.79 4.52
CA LYS A 98 -15.71 9.55 5.79
C LYS A 98 -14.97 8.77 6.88
N MET A 99 -15.11 7.45 6.95
CA MET A 99 -14.34 6.61 7.89
C MET A 99 -12.82 6.72 7.68
N GLY A 100 -12.37 7.00 6.45
CA GLY A 100 -10.95 7.22 6.14
C GLY A 100 -10.37 8.48 6.78
N ALA A 101 -11.18 9.51 7.01
CA ALA A 101 -10.75 10.77 7.63
C ALA A 101 -10.61 10.68 9.17
N PHE A 102 -10.28 9.51 9.70
CA PHE A 102 -10.15 9.27 11.15
C PHE A 102 -9.01 10.07 11.81
N PRO A 103 -7.79 10.22 11.24
CA PRO A 103 -6.71 10.98 11.84
C PRO A 103 -7.09 12.44 12.09
N ARG A 104 -6.59 13.03 13.18
CA ARG A 104 -6.94 14.40 13.59
C ARG A 104 -6.64 15.43 12.50
N HIS A 105 -5.47 15.32 11.86
CA HIS A 105 -5.06 16.22 10.78
C HIS A 105 -5.96 16.12 9.55
N ALA A 106 -6.54 14.95 9.27
CA ALA A 106 -7.42 14.72 8.12
C ALA A 106 -8.84 15.24 8.37
N ARG A 107 -9.32 15.21 9.61
CA ARG A 107 -10.70 15.64 9.96
C ARG A 107 -10.96 17.10 9.65
N ALA A 108 -10.00 17.98 9.87
CA ALA A 108 -10.15 19.43 9.65
C ALA A 108 -10.41 19.77 8.17
N GLU A 109 -9.91 18.95 7.26
CA GLU A 109 -9.97 19.19 5.83
C GLU A 109 -10.79 18.14 5.06
N HIS A 110 -11.57 17.31 5.77
CA HIS A 110 -12.25 16.15 5.17
C HIS A 110 -13.12 16.51 3.96
N GLY A 111 -13.76 17.70 3.95
CA GLY A 111 -14.58 18.16 2.82
C GLY A 111 -13.73 18.37 1.55
N ARG A 112 -12.62 19.09 1.67
CA ARG A 112 -11.69 19.32 0.53
C ARG A 112 -11.08 18.00 0.02
N THR A 113 -10.70 17.12 0.95
CA THR A 113 -10.15 15.82 0.61
C THR A 113 -11.19 14.95 -0.10
N LEU A 114 -12.45 14.99 0.33
CA LEU A 114 -13.54 14.29 -0.31
C LEU A 114 -13.78 14.77 -1.76
N ASP A 115 -13.79 16.08 -1.97
CA ASP A 115 -13.94 16.66 -3.30
C ASP A 115 -12.79 16.23 -4.22
N TRP A 116 -11.55 16.23 -3.73
CA TRP A 116 -10.39 15.75 -4.46
C TRP A 116 -10.46 14.25 -4.76
N VAL A 117 -10.85 13.40 -3.80
CA VAL A 117 -11.06 11.96 -4.04
C VAL A 117 -12.13 11.73 -5.10
N TYR A 118 -13.17 12.54 -5.14
CA TYR A 118 -14.19 12.47 -6.19
C TYR A 118 -13.71 12.98 -7.57
N GLN A 119 -12.71 13.85 -7.62
CA GLN A 119 -12.04 14.21 -8.89
C GLN A 119 -11.21 13.04 -9.41
N ILE A 120 -10.50 12.33 -8.53
CA ILE A 120 -9.71 11.15 -8.89
C ILE A 120 -10.63 9.98 -9.30
N PHE A 121 -11.73 9.78 -8.57
CA PHE A 121 -12.68 8.68 -8.78
C PHE A 121 -14.10 9.21 -9.01
N PRO A 122 -14.43 9.77 -10.20
CA PRO A 122 -15.76 10.33 -10.47
C PRO A 122 -16.90 9.35 -10.25
N ARG A 123 -16.67 8.05 -10.52
CA ARG A 123 -17.66 6.99 -10.28
C ARG A 123 -18.09 6.88 -8.82
N LEU A 124 -17.20 7.17 -7.87
CA LEU A 124 -17.56 7.15 -6.45
C LEU A 124 -18.51 8.31 -6.09
N ARG A 125 -18.38 9.46 -6.78
CA ARG A 125 -19.29 10.60 -6.62
C ARG A 125 -20.70 10.26 -7.13
N GLU A 126 -20.78 9.65 -8.32
CA GLU A 126 -22.05 9.23 -8.93
C GLU A 126 -22.80 8.23 -8.03
N ARG A 127 -22.09 7.42 -7.28
CA ARG A 127 -22.60 6.33 -6.45
C ARG A 127 -22.49 6.58 -4.94
N HIS A 128 -22.35 7.85 -4.52
CA HIS A 128 -22.03 8.19 -3.13
C HIS A 128 -23.02 7.64 -2.10
N ASN A 129 -24.30 7.47 -2.45
CA ASN A 129 -25.35 6.89 -1.61
C ASN A 129 -25.50 5.36 -1.76
N GLN A 130 -24.79 4.73 -2.69
CA GLN A 130 -24.87 3.30 -2.92
C GLN A 130 -24.12 2.52 -1.83
N LEU A 131 -24.66 1.38 -1.39
CA LEU A 131 -23.98 0.49 -0.45
C LEU A 131 -22.69 -0.08 -1.07
N ALA A 132 -21.58 -0.03 -0.35
CA ALA A 132 -20.27 -0.47 -0.84
C ALA A 132 -20.25 -1.95 -1.24
N GLY A 133 -21.05 -2.79 -0.57
CA GLY A 133 -21.16 -4.21 -0.91
C GLY A 133 -21.79 -4.50 -2.27
N THR A 134 -22.51 -3.52 -2.88
CA THR A 134 -23.18 -3.68 -4.17
C THR A 134 -22.37 -3.12 -5.36
N LEU A 135 -21.21 -2.55 -5.08
CA LEU A 135 -20.30 -2.06 -6.11
C LEU A 135 -19.62 -3.21 -6.87
N SER A 136 -19.23 -2.97 -8.12
CA SER A 136 -18.32 -3.87 -8.84
C SER A 136 -16.96 -3.98 -8.15
N GLY A 137 -16.21 -5.06 -8.43
CA GLY A 137 -14.89 -5.25 -7.83
C GLY A 137 -13.91 -4.09 -8.08
N GLY A 138 -13.95 -3.47 -9.27
CA GLY A 138 -13.13 -2.30 -9.57
C GLY A 138 -13.55 -1.06 -8.79
N GLU A 139 -14.86 -0.80 -8.68
CA GLU A 139 -15.37 0.32 -7.89
C GLU A 139 -15.10 0.14 -6.40
N GLN A 140 -15.15 -1.09 -5.90
CA GLN A 140 -14.75 -1.41 -4.53
C GLN A 140 -13.25 -1.12 -4.30
N GLN A 141 -12.39 -1.41 -5.29
CA GLN A 141 -10.96 -1.10 -5.19
C GLN A 141 -10.71 0.41 -5.19
N MET A 142 -11.40 1.15 -6.09
CA MET A 142 -11.35 2.62 -6.09
C MET A 142 -11.82 3.19 -4.73
N LEU A 143 -12.87 2.63 -4.14
CA LEU A 143 -13.37 3.04 -2.84
C LEU A 143 -12.36 2.74 -1.71
N ALA A 144 -11.70 1.59 -1.74
CA ALA A 144 -10.67 1.25 -0.76
C ALA A 144 -9.47 2.22 -0.82
N ILE A 145 -9.01 2.54 -2.03
CA ILE A 145 -7.94 3.54 -2.23
C ILE A 145 -8.44 4.92 -1.82
N GLY A 146 -9.61 5.35 -2.27
CA GLY A 146 -10.22 6.63 -1.89
C GLY A 146 -10.33 6.78 -0.38
N ARG A 147 -10.76 5.73 0.33
CA ARG A 147 -10.83 5.73 1.80
C ARG A 147 -9.45 5.91 2.45
N ALA A 148 -8.41 5.27 1.90
CA ALA A 148 -7.04 5.47 2.40
C ALA A 148 -6.54 6.90 2.15
N LEU A 149 -6.85 7.48 0.99
CA LEU A 149 -6.50 8.87 0.66
C LEU A 149 -7.22 9.89 1.54
N MET A 150 -8.42 9.59 2.03
CA MET A 150 -9.13 10.45 3.00
C MET A 150 -8.36 10.65 4.31
N ALA A 151 -7.43 9.77 4.65
CA ALA A 151 -6.52 9.95 5.80
C ALA A 151 -5.45 11.03 5.56
N LYS A 152 -5.33 11.60 4.34
CA LYS A 152 -4.25 12.51 3.92
C LYS A 152 -2.87 11.92 4.26
N PRO A 153 -2.57 10.70 3.79
CA PRO A 153 -1.35 10.01 4.19
C PRO A 153 -0.11 10.69 3.58
N ARG A 154 1.03 10.50 4.25
CA ARG A 154 2.37 10.76 3.71
C ARG A 154 2.99 9.50 3.12
N LEU A 155 2.56 8.33 3.62
CA LEU A 155 2.93 7.01 3.11
C LEU A 155 1.66 6.19 2.86
N LEU A 156 1.46 5.77 1.62
CA LEU A 156 0.37 4.89 1.21
C LEU A 156 0.91 3.48 0.96
N LEU A 157 0.41 2.53 1.72
CA LEU A 157 0.73 1.11 1.59
C LEU A 157 -0.38 0.42 0.79
N LEU A 158 -0.03 -0.27 -0.28
CA LEU A 158 -0.95 -0.96 -1.18
C LEU A 158 -0.58 -2.43 -1.27
N ASP A 159 -1.44 -3.30 -0.74
CA ASP A 159 -1.24 -4.75 -0.74
C ASP A 159 -2.07 -5.41 -1.85
N GLU A 160 -1.40 -5.79 -2.93
CA GLU A 160 -1.96 -6.42 -4.14
C GLU A 160 -3.21 -5.69 -4.68
N PRO A 161 -3.14 -4.36 -4.94
CA PRO A 161 -4.31 -3.58 -5.34
C PRO A 161 -4.90 -4.00 -6.68
N SER A 162 -4.17 -4.75 -7.51
CA SER A 162 -4.64 -5.23 -8.81
C SER A 162 -5.28 -6.62 -8.77
N LEU A 163 -5.24 -7.30 -7.62
CA LEU A 163 -5.72 -8.68 -7.50
C LEU A 163 -7.21 -8.82 -7.85
N GLY A 164 -7.51 -9.74 -8.78
CA GLY A 164 -8.89 -10.02 -9.20
C GLY A 164 -9.55 -8.92 -10.05
N LEU A 165 -8.77 -7.97 -10.58
CA LEU A 165 -9.26 -6.94 -11.48
C LEU A 165 -9.02 -7.31 -12.94
N ALA A 166 -9.92 -6.83 -13.81
CA ALA A 166 -9.72 -6.90 -15.25
C ALA A 166 -8.49 -6.05 -15.65
N PRO A 167 -7.75 -6.43 -16.72
CA PRO A 167 -6.52 -5.74 -17.12
C PRO A 167 -6.65 -4.22 -17.30
N ILE A 168 -7.77 -3.76 -17.84
CA ILE A 168 -8.05 -2.35 -18.05
C ILE A 168 -8.19 -1.58 -16.72
N LEU A 169 -8.81 -2.20 -15.71
CA LEU A 169 -8.97 -1.61 -14.37
C LEU A 169 -7.63 -1.60 -13.62
N THR A 170 -6.81 -2.65 -13.78
CA THR A 170 -5.45 -2.68 -13.24
C THR A 170 -4.62 -1.51 -13.75
N THR A 171 -4.64 -1.28 -15.07
CA THR A 171 -3.93 -0.14 -15.69
C THR A 171 -4.43 1.18 -15.12
N HIS A 172 -5.74 1.36 -15.04
CA HIS A 172 -6.33 2.57 -14.48
C HIS A 172 -5.93 2.81 -13.00
N ILE A 173 -5.93 1.76 -12.16
CA ILE A 173 -5.49 1.89 -10.76
C ILE A 173 -4.03 2.33 -10.69
N PHE A 174 -3.16 1.79 -11.53
CA PHE A 174 -1.75 2.17 -11.55
C PHE A 174 -1.54 3.60 -12.02
N GLU A 175 -2.28 4.07 -13.04
CA GLU A 175 -2.28 5.47 -13.47
C GLU A 175 -2.75 6.40 -12.36
N VAL A 176 -3.77 6.02 -11.61
CA VAL A 176 -4.24 6.76 -10.44
C VAL A 176 -3.15 6.85 -9.37
N ILE A 177 -2.46 5.75 -9.04
CA ILE A 177 -1.36 5.75 -8.06
C ILE A 177 -0.26 6.73 -8.48
N GLN A 178 0.15 6.72 -9.76
CA GLN A 178 1.13 7.67 -10.30
C GLN A 178 0.66 9.11 -10.22
N THR A 179 -0.60 9.36 -10.59
CA THR A 179 -1.18 10.69 -10.54
C THR A 179 -1.21 11.23 -9.12
N VAL A 180 -1.69 10.42 -8.17
CA VAL A 180 -1.73 10.78 -6.75
C VAL A 180 -0.32 11.08 -6.22
N ASN A 181 0.66 10.21 -6.50
CA ASN A 181 2.04 10.43 -6.08
C ASN A 181 2.60 11.75 -6.65
N ARG A 182 2.44 11.98 -7.96
CA ARG A 182 2.94 13.17 -8.66
C ARG A 182 2.29 14.47 -8.15
N GLU A 183 0.99 14.46 -7.91
CA GLU A 183 0.25 15.67 -7.52
C GLU A 183 0.43 16.03 -6.04
N THR A 184 0.61 15.04 -5.18
CA THR A 184 0.61 15.24 -3.73
C THR A 184 1.96 15.02 -3.06
N GLY A 185 2.91 14.38 -3.75
CA GLY A 185 4.18 13.96 -3.16
C GLY A 185 4.07 12.83 -2.15
N ILE A 186 2.94 12.12 -2.09
CA ILE A 186 2.76 10.95 -1.20
C ILE A 186 3.75 9.85 -1.60
N SER A 187 4.51 9.32 -0.63
CA SER A 187 5.31 8.11 -0.84
C SER A 187 4.40 6.88 -0.93
N VAL A 188 4.75 5.91 -1.77
CA VAL A 188 3.95 4.71 -1.98
C VAL A 188 4.82 3.46 -1.82
N LEU A 189 4.36 2.50 -1.03
CA LEU A 189 4.83 1.12 -1.06
C LEU A 189 3.76 0.26 -1.75
N LEU A 190 4.09 -0.21 -2.95
CA LEU A 190 3.26 -1.09 -3.74
C LEU A 190 3.76 -2.52 -3.62
N VAL A 191 2.95 -3.39 -3.05
CA VAL A 191 3.22 -4.83 -3.02
C VAL A 191 2.36 -5.49 -4.09
N GLU A 192 3.00 -6.24 -4.98
CA GLU A 192 2.34 -6.88 -6.11
C GLU A 192 2.95 -8.24 -6.45
N GLN A 193 2.12 -9.10 -7.02
CA GLN A 193 2.57 -10.36 -7.61
C GLN A 193 3.02 -10.16 -9.07
N ASN A 194 2.36 -9.26 -9.80
CA ASN A 194 2.76 -8.93 -11.17
C ASN A 194 3.96 -7.99 -11.18
N ALA A 195 5.16 -8.58 -11.12
CA ALA A 195 6.41 -7.86 -11.01
C ALA A 195 6.65 -6.87 -12.17
N VAL A 196 6.32 -7.26 -13.43
CA VAL A 196 6.53 -6.38 -14.60
C VAL A 196 5.75 -5.08 -14.49
N LYS A 197 4.46 -5.19 -14.14
CA LYS A 197 3.61 -4.00 -14.03
C LYS A 197 4.00 -3.13 -12.85
N ALA A 198 4.33 -3.74 -11.71
CA ALA A 198 4.72 -3.03 -10.51
C ALA A 198 6.06 -2.30 -10.68
N LEU A 199 7.06 -2.95 -11.28
CA LEU A 199 8.36 -2.35 -11.57
C LEU A 199 8.24 -1.16 -12.52
N LYS A 200 7.44 -1.25 -13.58
CA LYS A 200 7.23 -0.13 -14.53
C LYS A 200 6.65 1.13 -13.88
N LEU A 201 5.97 1.00 -12.76
CA LEU A 201 5.38 2.10 -12.00
C LEU A 201 6.38 2.71 -11.01
N ALA A 202 7.31 1.90 -10.50
CA ALA A 202 8.16 2.23 -9.35
C ALA A 202 9.41 3.04 -9.75
N HIS A 203 9.96 3.77 -8.78
CA HIS A 203 11.28 4.39 -8.87
C HIS A 203 12.39 3.42 -8.44
N TYR A 204 12.06 2.47 -7.54
CA TYR A 204 12.97 1.45 -7.04
C TYR A 204 12.18 0.20 -6.64
N GLY A 205 12.81 -0.97 -6.71
CA GLY A 205 12.19 -2.25 -6.41
C GLY A 205 12.99 -3.08 -5.42
N TYR A 206 12.26 -3.86 -4.61
CA TYR A 206 12.81 -4.92 -3.77
C TYR A 206 12.18 -6.25 -4.15
N VAL A 207 12.98 -7.30 -4.19
CA VAL A 207 12.52 -8.68 -4.41
C VAL A 207 12.59 -9.42 -3.08
N ILE A 208 11.42 -9.91 -2.63
CA ILE A 208 11.32 -10.66 -1.38
C ILE A 208 11.06 -12.13 -1.67
N SER A 209 11.79 -13.00 -0.98
CA SER A 209 11.59 -14.45 -1.01
C SER A 209 11.83 -15.02 0.38
N ASP A 210 10.97 -15.94 0.84
CA ASP A 210 11.06 -16.60 2.13
C ASP A 210 11.37 -15.64 3.30
N GLY A 211 10.68 -14.51 3.34
CA GLY A 211 10.81 -13.49 4.38
C GLY A 211 12.12 -12.69 4.37
N ARG A 212 12.88 -12.71 3.27
CA ARG A 212 14.14 -11.96 3.09
C ARG A 212 14.13 -11.16 1.81
N ILE A 213 14.74 -9.99 1.81
CA ILE A 213 15.06 -9.28 0.57
C ILE A 213 16.26 -9.98 -0.05
N ILE A 214 16.09 -10.48 -1.29
CA ILE A 214 17.11 -11.24 -2.03
C ILE A 214 17.73 -10.43 -3.17
N ASN A 215 17.04 -9.38 -3.64
CA ASN A 215 17.55 -8.47 -4.66
C ASN A 215 16.88 -7.09 -4.50
N ALA A 216 17.55 -6.04 -4.96
CA ALA A 216 17.04 -4.67 -4.94
C ALA A 216 17.75 -3.85 -6.03
N GLY A 217 17.03 -2.92 -6.64
CA GLY A 217 17.59 -2.10 -7.71
C GLY A 217 16.57 -1.22 -8.40
N THR A 218 17.02 -0.53 -9.45
CA THR A 218 16.12 0.20 -10.33
C THR A 218 15.23 -0.79 -11.10
N PRO A 219 14.08 -0.34 -11.62
CA PRO A 219 13.22 -1.19 -12.45
C PRO A 219 13.98 -1.86 -13.61
N ASP A 220 14.88 -1.11 -14.28
CA ASP A 220 15.64 -1.63 -15.41
C ASP A 220 16.63 -2.72 -14.98
N ASP A 221 17.32 -2.53 -13.85
CA ASP A 221 18.25 -3.53 -13.30
C ASP A 221 17.51 -4.83 -12.96
N LEU A 222 16.36 -4.72 -12.27
CA LEU A 222 15.58 -5.88 -11.85
C LEU A 222 14.91 -6.60 -13.03
N LEU A 223 14.47 -5.88 -14.05
CA LEU A 223 13.91 -6.47 -15.27
C LEU A 223 14.97 -7.13 -16.15
N ALA A 224 16.23 -6.72 -16.05
CA ALA A 224 17.36 -7.32 -16.75
C ALA A 224 17.98 -8.52 -16.00
N ASP A 225 17.70 -8.67 -14.70
CA ASP A 225 18.25 -9.76 -13.88
C ASP A 225 17.62 -11.12 -14.26
N ASP A 226 18.44 -12.07 -14.67
CA ASP A 226 18.00 -13.40 -15.10
C ASP A 226 17.34 -14.22 -13.99
N GLY A 227 17.75 -14.04 -12.74
CA GLY A 227 17.16 -14.69 -11.57
C GLY A 227 15.75 -14.18 -11.30
N VAL A 228 15.57 -12.86 -11.36
CA VAL A 228 14.27 -12.20 -11.21
C VAL A 228 13.34 -12.58 -12.37
N ARG A 229 13.86 -12.58 -13.59
CA ARG A 229 13.09 -12.96 -14.79
C ARG A 229 12.55 -14.38 -14.70
N ARG A 230 13.39 -15.35 -14.41
CA ARG A 230 12.98 -16.76 -14.29
C ARG A 230 12.03 -17.01 -13.13
N ALA A 231 12.24 -16.34 -11.99
CA ALA A 231 11.43 -16.58 -10.79
C ALA A 231 10.06 -15.85 -10.82
N TYR A 232 10.00 -14.65 -11.42
CA TYR A 232 8.85 -13.75 -11.25
C TYR A 232 8.26 -13.18 -12.54
N LEU A 233 8.95 -13.28 -13.69
CA LEU A 233 8.47 -12.74 -14.97
C LEU A 233 7.98 -13.80 -15.95
N GLY A 234 8.18 -15.09 -15.65
CA GLY A 234 7.68 -16.20 -16.47
C GLY A 234 8.42 -16.38 -17.82
N VAL A 235 9.67 -15.92 -17.92
CA VAL A 235 10.54 -16.02 -19.10
C VAL A 235 11.87 -16.66 -18.76
#